data_0da6fb0604175c151a1f169bc70474ac
#
_entry.id   0da6fb0604175c151a1f169bc70474ac
#
_cell.length_a   1.000
_cell.length_b   1.000
_cell.length_c   1.000
_cell.angle_alpha   90.00
_cell.angle_beta   90.00
_cell.angle_gamma   90.00
#
_symmetry.space_group_name_H-M   'P 1'
#
loop_
_entity.id
_entity.type
_entity.pdbx_description
1 polymer ?
#
loop_
_entity_poly.entity_id
_entity_poly.type
_entity_poly.pdbx_seq_one_letter_code
_entity_poly.pdbx_strand_id
1 'polypeptide(L)'
;MCRSTTIGRWLSFVLICILGACCLAQQSNPPVAHDVVIKNALVMTVTHGNIKNGSVYIKDGKIAAVGESVSAPASATVIDAGGKYLTPGIIDSHSHLALDDDVNEATSPVTPQMMMQDAFDYQDKAIYRALAGGVTTSLLLHGSANMIGGQAVVIKHKYGADRDAMLFPGAPRSIKFASGENPKRVYGSRHELPSTRMGNFAVMRDAFVQAQDYMRSWDDYNAKVKRGDKDATAPKRDLKLEALADVLRGKLLVQIHCYRADEFLTEIALAKEFGYHIRAFHHALEAYKVPEKLAAENIGIATFADWWGYKQEAWDAIPWNAVMAMRKGVRVAIKSDSDDFARRLNQEAAKTMRYGGATEEEALKMITLNAAWIIGVDDKVGSIDVGKDGDLVIWDGYPLSSSAVPNKVLIDGDVFFDRSLPGYGMPHYSEGQ
;
A
#
# COMPACT_ATOMS: atom_id res chain seq x y z
N MET A 1 -80.61 -6.64 52.13
CA MET A 1 -79.84 -5.80 53.06
C MET A 1 -78.69 -5.27 52.24
N CYS A 2 -78.79 -4.04 51.72
CA CYS A 2 -78.18 -2.81 52.21
C CYS A 2 -76.67 -2.94 52.29
N ARG A 3 -75.87 -2.23 51.59
CA ARG A 3 -75.66 -0.81 51.25
C ARG A 3 -74.51 -0.75 50.23
N SER A 4 -74.58 -0.01 49.15
CA SER A 4 -74.28 1.42 49.01
C SER A 4 -72.80 1.78 48.83
N THR A 5 -72.49 2.25 47.61
CA THR A 5 -71.71 3.43 47.24
C THR A 5 -70.21 3.42 47.52
N THR A 6 -69.36 3.73 46.60
CA THR A 6 -69.10 5.07 46.10
C THR A 6 -68.14 5.05 44.86
N ILE A 7 -68.43 5.89 43.92
CA ILE A 7 -67.63 6.17 42.73
C ILE A 7 -66.42 7.03 43.11
N GLY A 8 -65.24 6.58 42.76
CA GLY A 8 -64.00 7.37 42.82
C GLY A 8 -63.39 7.48 41.46
N ARG A 9 -63.58 8.66 40.79
CA ARG A 9 -62.91 9.03 39.58
C ARG A 9 -61.42 9.28 39.88
N TRP A 10 -60.53 8.49 39.32
CA TRP A 10 -59.13 8.82 39.24
C TRP A 10 -58.79 9.25 37.82
N LEU A 11 -58.48 10.55 37.64
CA LEU A 11 -57.86 11.08 36.47
C LEU A 11 -56.41 10.61 36.44
N SER A 12 -56.08 9.71 35.50
CA SER A 12 -54.70 9.39 35.20
C SER A 12 -54.13 10.41 34.23
N PHE A 13 -53.30 11.31 34.73
CA PHE A 13 -52.45 12.13 33.92
C PHE A 13 -51.38 11.24 33.24
N VAL A 14 -51.53 11.02 31.96
CA VAL A 14 -50.46 10.40 31.13
C VAL A 14 -49.46 11.50 30.81
N LEU A 15 -48.35 11.53 31.54
CA LEU A 15 -47.19 12.36 31.25
C LEU A 15 -46.41 11.74 30.09
N ILE A 16 -46.63 12.20 28.88
CA ILE A 16 -45.82 11.80 27.73
C ILE A 16 -44.45 12.52 27.84
N CYS A 17 -43.46 11.81 28.38
CA CYS A 17 -42.06 12.22 28.25
C CYS A 17 -41.61 12.00 26.81
N ILE A 18 -41.65 13.04 26.02
CA ILE A 18 -40.92 13.09 24.72
C ILE A 18 -39.43 13.23 25.05
N LEU A 19 -38.74 12.11 25.17
CA LEU A 19 -37.29 12.06 25.14
C LEU A 19 -36.86 12.36 23.71
N GLY A 20 -36.63 13.63 23.42
CA GLY A 20 -35.87 14.03 22.23
C GLY A 20 -34.44 13.52 22.34
N ALA A 21 -34.16 12.40 21.67
CA ALA A 21 -32.80 11.99 21.44
C ALA A 21 -32.13 13.04 20.54
N CYS A 22 -31.49 14.06 21.14
CA CYS A 22 -30.49 14.84 20.45
C CYS A 22 -29.35 13.88 20.07
N CYS A 23 -29.39 13.33 18.87
CA CYS A 23 -28.18 12.86 18.21
C CYS A 23 -27.27 14.09 18.05
N LEU A 24 -26.40 14.30 19.02
CA LEU A 24 -25.20 15.11 18.80
C LEU A 24 -24.39 14.36 17.74
N ALA A 25 -24.65 14.67 16.47
CA ALA A 25 -23.68 14.41 15.43
C ALA A 25 -22.41 15.11 15.92
N GLN A 26 -21.42 14.32 16.32
CA GLN A 26 -20.07 14.78 16.56
C GLN A 26 -19.62 15.37 15.22
N GLN A 27 -19.77 16.69 15.06
CA GLN A 27 -19.13 17.40 13.96
C GLN A 27 -17.63 17.18 14.17
N SER A 28 -17.05 16.27 13.40
CA SER A 28 -15.61 16.25 13.20
C SER A 28 -15.28 17.65 12.70
N ASN A 29 -14.66 18.45 13.55
CA ASN A 29 -14.09 19.71 13.10
C ASN A 29 -13.25 19.40 11.87
N PRO A 30 -13.41 20.15 10.75
CA PRO A 30 -12.50 19.99 9.63
C PRO A 30 -11.08 20.15 10.19
N PRO A 31 -10.11 19.36 9.71
CA PRO A 31 -8.73 19.48 10.17
C PRO A 31 -8.36 20.96 10.14
N VAL A 32 -7.85 21.46 11.25
CA VAL A 32 -7.41 22.85 11.33
C VAL A 32 -6.32 22.98 10.29
N ALA A 33 -6.62 23.75 9.24
CA ALA A 33 -5.66 24.06 8.20
C ALA A 33 -4.41 24.62 8.89
N HIS A 34 -3.31 23.88 8.85
CA HIS A 34 -2.10 24.35 9.45
C HIS A 34 -0.94 24.33 8.46
N ASP A 35 -0.21 25.41 8.53
CA ASP A 35 0.96 25.64 7.72
C ASP A 35 2.19 25.17 8.48
N VAL A 36 3.05 24.37 7.83
CA VAL A 36 4.33 23.90 8.40
C VAL A 36 5.47 24.32 7.48
N VAL A 37 6.54 24.84 8.05
CA VAL A 37 7.77 25.14 7.32
C VAL A 37 8.93 24.39 7.95
N ILE A 38 9.54 23.52 7.18
CA ILE A 38 10.82 22.89 7.53
C ILE A 38 11.94 23.75 6.95
N LYS A 39 12.89 24.17 7.79
CA LYS A 39 14.01 25.04 7.40
C LYS A 39 15.35 24.40 7.70
N ASN A 40 16.41 24.97 7.09
CA ASN A 40 17.80 24.60 7.34
C ASN A 40 18.06 23.09 7.14
N ALA A 41 17.45 22.48 6.09
CA ALA A 41 17.63 21.08 5.75
C ALA A 41 18.58 20.89 4.55
N LEU A 42 19.27 19.76 4.50
CA LEU A 42 19.75 19.25 3.22
C LEU A 42 18.59 18.44 2.60
N VAL A 43 17.88 19.08 1.68
CA VAL A 43 16.67 18.50 1.06
C VAL A 43 17.07 17.60 -0.08
N MET A 44 16.77 16.30 0.01
CA MET A 44 16.99 15.30 -1.03
C MET A 44 15.67 15.10 -1.77
N THR A 45 15.48 15.80 -2.89
CA THR A 45 14.16 15.88 -3.54
C THR A 45 13.78 14.61 -4.29
N VAL A 46 14.74 13.77 -4.66
CA VAL A 46 14.60 12.56 -5.49
C VAL A 46 14.41 12.87 -6.98
N THR A 47 13.88 14.03 -7.34
CA THR A 47 13.54 14.43 -8.72
C THR A 47 14.40 15.58 -9.26
N HIS A 48 14.86 16.47 -8.38
CA HIS A 48 15.55 17.72 -8.76
C HIS A 48 16.90 17.87 -8.07
N GLY A 49 17.50 16.77 -7.60
CA GLY A 49 18.77 16.79 -6.87
C GLY A 49 18.62 17.29 -5.43
N ASN A 50 19.76 17.61 -4.79
CA ASN A 50 19.84 18.00 -3.40
C ASN A 50 19.90 19.53 -3.26
N ILE A 51 19.13 20.11 -2.31
CA ILE A 51 19.14 21.54 -1.99
C ILE A 51 19.79 21.72 -0.61
N LYS A 52 20.94 22.39 -0.57
CA LYS A 52 21.66 22.72 0.67
C LYS A 52 20.95 23.88 1.37
N ASN A 53 20.86 23.81 2.70
CA ASN A 53 20.15 24.80 3.52
C ASN A 53 18.73 25.07 3.00
N GLY A 54 18.11 24.04 2.44
CA GLY A 54 16.80 24.13 1.82
C GLY A 54 15.67 24.24 2.83
N SER A 55 14.54 24.64 2.32
CA SER A 55 13.28 24.77 3.06
C SER A 55 12.14 24.15 2.27
N VAL A 56 11.17 23.58 2.99
CA VAL A 56 9.93 23.05 2.43
C VAL A 56 8.76 23.67 3.17
N TYR A 57 7.83 24.28 2.45
CA TYR A 57 6.58 24.78 2.99
C TYR A 57 5.44 23.83 2.64
N ILE A 58 4.73 23.39 3.67
CA ILE A 58 3.55 22.51 3.58
C ILE A 58 2.34 23.34 3.98
N LYS A 59 1.32 23.32 3.14
CA LYS A 59 0.04 23.97 3.35
C LYS A 59 -1.08 22.93 3.18
N ASP A 60 -1.95 22.82 4.17
CA ASP A 60 -3.09 21.90 4.15
C ASP A 60 -2.66 20.46 3.78
N GLY A 61 -1.56 19.99 4.38
CA GLY A 61 -1.00 18.66 4.16
C GLY A 61 -0.21 18.49 2.86
N LYS A 62 -0.13 19.51 2.00
CA LYS A 62 0.56 19.44 0.71
C LYS A 62 1.77 20.34 0.62
N ILE A 63 2.80 19.88 -0.07
CA ILE A 63 3.99 20.68 -0.36
C ILE A 63 3.59 21.85 -1.27
N ALA A 64 3.67 23.06 -0.73
CA ALA A 64 3.31 24.30 -1.43
C ALA A 64 4.53 24.99 -2.06
N ALA A 65 5.72 24.83 -1.45
CA ALA A 65 6.96 25.37 -1.99
C ALA A 65 8.19 24.59 -1.48
N VAL A 66 9.22 24.52 -2.33
CA VAL A 66 10.51 23.89 -2.06
C VAL A 66 11.62 24.77 -2.63
N GLY A 67 12.70 25.01 -1.90
CA GLY A 67 13.83 25.82 -2.37
C GLY A 67 14.81 26.17 -1.25
N GLU A 68 15.83 26.97 -1.56
CA GLU A 68 16.76 27.50 -0.55
C GLU A 68 16.05 28.42 0.45
N SER A 69 15.03 29.14 -0.01
CA SER A 69 14.12 29.92 0.82
C SER A 69 12.69 29.79 0.30
N VAL A 70 11.73 29.73 1.23
CA VAL A 70 10.30 29.67 0.91
C VAL A 70 9.56 30.77 1.66
N SER A 71 8.53 31.33 1.01
CA SER A 71 7.62 32.28 1.66
C SER A 71 6.47 31.50 2.30
N ALA A 72 6.24 31.72 3.58
CA ALA A 72 5.14 31.12 4.32
C ALA A 72 4.51 32.16 5.28
N PRO A 73 3.25 31.96 5.70
CA PRO A 73 2.61 32.82 6.72
C PRO A 73 3.42 32.85 8.01
N ALA A 74 3.40 34.00 8.71
CA ALA A 74 4.06 34.16 9.99
C ALA A 74 3.47 33.23 11.08
N SER A 75 2.25 32.75 10.88
CA SER A 75 1.56 31.78 11.75
C SER A 75 1.98 30.34 11.52
N ALA A 76 2.78 30.05 10.48
CA ALA A 76 3.21 28.70 10.17
C ALA A 76 4.08 28.10 11.30
N THR A 77 3.82 26.85 11.63
CA THR A 77 4.69 26.09 12.55
C THR A 77 6.05 25.88 11.91
N VAL A 78 7.11 26.34 12.58
CA VAL A 78 8.49 26.22 12.07
C VAL A 78 9.19 25.01 12.69
N ILE A 79 9.67 24.12 11.86
CA ILE A 79 10.56 23.01 12.23
C ILE A 79 11.96 23.34 11.70
N ASP A 80 12.89 23.59 12.60
CA ASP A 80 14.31 23.77 12.23
C ASP A 80 14.99 22.40 12.14
N ALA A 81 15.39 22.01 10.95
CA ALA A 81 16.11 20.76 10.73
C ALA A 81 17.59 20.83 11.20
N GLY A 82 18.15 22.01 11.45
CA GLY A 82 19.50 22.17 12.00
C GLY A 82 20.59 21.54 11.13
N GLY A 83 20.47 21.61 9.80
CA GLY A 83 21.41 21.03 8.86
C GLY A 83 21.23 19.52 8.61
N LYS A 84 20.20 18.90 9.18
CA LYS A 84 19.87 17.48 8.99
C LYS A 84 19.37 17.20 7.56
N TYR A 85 19.36 15.92 7.18
CA TYR A 85 18.81 15.47 5.91
C TYR A 85 17.28 15.43 5.97
N LEU A 86 16.64 15.84 4.87
CA LEU A 86 15.21 15.77 4.66
C LEU A 86 14.93 14.98 3.39
N THR A 87 14.19 13.89 3.51
CA THR A 87 13.79 13.03 2.38
C THR A 87 12.28 12.95 2.29
N PRO A 88 11.71 12.50 1.14
CA PRO A 88 10.36 11.98 1.12
C PRO A 88 10.22 10.83 2.11
N GLY A 89 9.01 10.55 2.57
CA GLY A 89 8.69 9.35 3.31
C GLY A 89 9.03 8.08 2.53
N ILE A 90 9.55 7.08 3.22
CA ILE A 90 9.81 5.77 2.64
C ILE A 90 8.49 5.06 2.38
N ILE A 91 8.41 4.34 1.27
CA ILE A 91 7.23 3.59 0.85
C ILE A 91 7.58 2.11 0.74
N ASP A 92 6.87 1.28 1.50
CA ASP A 92 6.99 -0.17 1.38
C ASP A 92 5.95 -0.70 0.39
N SER A 93 6.41 -1.06 -0.81
CA SER A 93 5.53 -1.53 -1.87
C SER A 93 5.08 -2.97 -1.73
N HIS A 94 5.49 -3.67 -0.67
CA HIS A 94 5.05 -5.03 -0.37
C HIS A 94 5.19 -5.31 1.13
N SER A 95 4.08 -5.25 1.82
CA SER A 95 4.02 -5.50 3.26
C SER A 95 2.88 -6.45 3.63
N HIS A 96 3.05 -7.13 4.75
CA HIS A 96 2.03 -7.94 5.42
C HIS A 96 1.82 -7.48 6.87
N LEU A 97 2.37 -6.32 7.24
CA LEU A 97 2.22 -5.76 8.58
C LEU A 97 0.74 -5.48 8.90
N ALA A 98 0.39 -5.51 10.17
CA ALA A 98 -0.96 -5.20 10.65
C ALA A 98 -2.08 -6.13 10.12
N LEU A 99 -1.77 -7.39 9.85
CA LEU A 99 -2.72 -8.39 9.35
C LEU A 99 -2.91 -9.59 10.30
N ASP A 100 -2.28 -9.58 11.47
CA ASP A 100 -2.45 -10.59 12.54
C ASP A 100 -2.43 -12.05 12.04
N ASP A 101 -1.47 -12.39 11.16
CA ASP A 101 -1.37 -13.67 10.45
C ASP A 101 -2.49 -13.97 9.42
N ASP A 102 -3.51 -13.13 9.28
CA ASP A 102 -4.59 -13.25 8.26
C ASP A 102 -4.11 -12.85 6.85
N VAL A 103 -2.94 -13.35 6.47
CA VAL A 103 -2.27 -12.99 5.23
C VAL A 103 -2.82 -13.77 4.03
N ASN A 104 -3.34 -14.99 4.24
CA ASN A 104 -3.74 -15.88 3.16
C ASN A 104 -5.10 -16.54 3.41
N GLU A 105 -6.09 -16.26 2.54
CA GLU A 105 -7.30 -17.07 2.46
C GLU A 105 -7.07 -18.29 1.57
N ALA A 106 -6.48 -19.34 2.13
CA ALA A 106 -5.98 -20.50 1.40
C ALA A 106 -7.01 -21.64 1.24
N THR A 107 -8.31 -21.37 1.37
CA THR A 107 -9.39 -22.37 1.20
C THR A 107 -9.72 -22.64 -0.26
N SER A 108 -9.31 -21.76 -1.17
CA SER A 108 -9.46 -21.90 -2.63
C SER A 108 -8.27 -21.25 -3.33
N PRO A 109 -7.80 -21.79 -4.47
CA PRO A 109 -6.69 -21.18 -5.21
C PRO A 109 -7.04 -19.86 -5.89
N VAL A 110 -8.32 -19.47 -5.90
CA VAL A 110 -8.82 -18.24 -6.54
C VAL A 110 -9.81 -17.56 -5.61
N THR A 111 -9.38 -16.44 -4.99
CA THR A 111 -10.12 -15.68 -3.97
C THR A 111 -10.07 -14.17 -4.19
N PRO A 112 -10.32 -13.66 -5.43
CA PRO A 112 -10.14 -12.24 -5.77
C PRO A 112 -11.11 -11.30 -5.07
N GLN A 113 -12.18 -11.81 -4.45
CA GLN A 113 -13.18 -11.05 -3.70
C GLN A 113 -12.73 -10.69 -2.28
N MET A 114 -11.68 -11.34 -1.75
CA MET A 114 -11.14 -11.03 -0.42
C MET A 114 -10.49 -9.65 -0.44
N MET A 115 -10.67 -8.89 0.64
CA MET A 115 -10.15 -7.52 0.76
C MET A 115 -9.25 -7.43 1.98
N MET A 116 -7.96 -7.10 1.80
CA MET A 116 -7.01 -6.96 2.91
C MET A 116 -7.41 -5.84 3.87
N GLN A 117 -8.20 -4.88 3.40
CA GLN A 117 -8.77 -3.84 4.23
C GLN A 117 -9.66 -4.40 5.37
N ASP A 118 -10.29 -5.55 5.19
CA ASP A 118 -11.20 -6.14 6.18
C ASP A 118 -10.42 -6.81 7.33
N ALA A 119 -9.16 -7.22 7.08
CA ALA A 119 -8.27 -7.83 8.07
C ALA A 119 -7.27 -6.83 8.70
N PHE A 120 -7.28 -5.56 8.29
CA PHE A 120 -6.31 -4.57 8.73
C PHE A 120 -6.53 -4.15 10.19
N ASP A 121 -5.56 -4.45 11.06
CA ASP A 121 -5.48 -3.95 12.43
C ASP A 121 -4.72 -2.61 12.49
N TYR A 122 -5.45 -1.51 12.60
CA TYR A 122 -4.89 -0.15 12.67
C TYR A 122 -4.14 0.16 13.99
N GLN A 123 -4.23 -0.72 15.00
CA GLN A 123 -3.57 -0.57 16.30
C GLN A 123 -2.27 -1.39 16.39
N ASP A 124 -1.94 -2.19 15.38
CA ASP A 124 -0.72 -2.99 15.39
C ASP A 124 0.53 -2.11 15.54
N LYS A 125 1.34 -2.42 16.56
CA LYS A 125 2.60 -1.73 16.85
C LYS A 125 3.64 -1.85 15.72
N ALA A 126 3.48 -2.79 14.79
CA ALA A 126 4.34 -2.89 13.62
C ALA A 126 4.26 -1.64 12.73
N ILE A 127 3.08 -1.00 12.65
CA ILE A 127 2.88 0.28 11.96
C ILE A 127 3.78 1.36 12.56
N TYR A 128 3.78 1.48 13.89
CA TYR A 128 4.64 2.45 14.57
C TYR A 128 6.13 2.13 14.41
N ARG A 129 6.51 0.84 14.47
CA ARG A 129 7.90 0.44 14.25
C ARG A 129 8.40 0.78 12.85
N ALA A 130 7.56 0.57 11.83
CA ALA A 130 7.87 0.95 10.46
C ALA A 130 7.97 2.48 10.31
N LEU A 131 7.02 3.22 10.91
CA LEU A 131 7.03 4.70 10.97
C LEU A 131 8.32 5.21 11.63
N ALA A 132 8.77 4.63 12.75
CA ALA A 132 10.04 4.95 13.41
C ALA A 132 11.28 4.65 12.54
N GLY A 133 11.14 3.86 11.48
CA GLY A 133 12.13 3.63 10.42
C GLY A 133 12.01 4.59 9.23
N GLY A 134 11.06 5.54 9.27
CA GLY A 134 10.82 6.51 8.21
C GLY A 134 9.82 6.06 7.15
N VAL A 135 9.15 4.92 7.34
CA VAL A 135 8.11 4.43 6.41
C VAL A 135 6.80 5.18 6.67
N THR A 136 6.29 5.88 5.68
CA THR A 136 5.06 6.67 5.78
C THR A 136 3.87 5.99 5.11
N THR A 137 4.14 5.07 4.18
CA THR A 137 3.10 4.43 3.36
C THR A 137 3.48 2.98 3.08
N SER A 138 2.49 2.07 3.13
CA SER A 138 2.67 0.66 2.76
C SER A 138 1.52 0.14 1.92
N LEU A 139 1.83 -0.80 1.00
CA LEU A 139 0.85 -1.63 0.32
C LEU A 139 0.71 -2.94 1.11
N LEU A 140 -0.44 -3.15 1.75
CA LEU A 140 -0.77 -4.40 2.43
C LEU A 140 -1.33 -5.38 1.43
N LEU A 141 -0.60 -6.47 1.20
CA LEU A 141 -0.91 -7.47 0.18
C LEU A 141 -1.44 -8.76 0.79
N HIS A 142 -2.36 -9.41 0.08
CA HIS A 142 -2.63 -10.83 0.28
C HIS A 142 -1.34 -11.63 0.07
N GLY A 143 -1.15 -12.70 0.84
CA GLY A 143 0.02 -13.57 0.69
C GLY A 143 0.05 -14.31 -0.65
N SER A 144 0.94 -15.27 -0.77
CA SER A 144 1.21 -15.97 -2.03
C SER A 144 0.78 -17.43 -2.03
N ALA A 145 -0.17 -17.81 -1.18
CA ALA A 145 -0.76 -19.16 -1.20
C ALA A 145 -1.62 -19.41 -2.43
N ASN A 146 -2.30 -18.38 -2.93
CA ASN A 146 -3.32 -18.48 -3.98
C ASN A 146 -2.77 -18.05 -5.34
N MET A 147 -3.22 -18.71 -6.41
CA MET A 147 -2.91 -18.26 -7.78
C MET A 147 -3.47 -16.86 -8.06
N ILE A 148 -4.72 -16.63 -7.63
CA ILE A 148 -5.36 -15.33 -7.61
C ILE A 148 -5.86 -15.10 -6.19
N GLY A 149 -5.16 -14.25 -5.45
CA GLY A 149 -5.48 -13.89 -4.07
C GLY A 149 -6.37 -12.66 -3.97
N GLY A 150 -6.38 -12.04 -2.80
CA GLY A 150 -7.25 -10.90 -2.48
C GLY A 150 -6.75 -9.55 -3.00
N GLN A 151 -7.62 -8.56 -2.85
CA GLN A 151 -7.35 -7.17 -3.16
C GLN A 151 -6.57 -6.52 -2.03
N ALA A 152 -5.52 -5.77 -2.40
CA ALA A 152 -4.65 -5.08 -1.48
C ALA A 152 -5.22 -3.72 -1.05
N VAL A 153 -4.65 -3.17 0.03
CA VAL A 153 -4.96 -1.82 0.52
C VAL A 153 -3.68 -1.01 0.72
N VAL A 154 -3.70 0.26 0.36
CA VAL A 154 -2.62 1.21 0.65
C VAL A 154 -2.98 1.98 1.91
N ILE A 155 -2.04 2.03 2.85
CA ILE A 155 -2.21 2.77 4.11
C ILE A 155 -1.12 3.84 4.27
N LYS A 156 -1.47 4.95 4.94
CA LYS A 156 -0.52 5.90 5.54
C LYS A 156 -0.31 5.53 7.00
N HIS A 157 0.92 5.52 7.47
CA HIS A 157 1.28 5.10 8.84
C HIS A 157 0.94 6.15 9.89
N LYS A 158 -0.29 6.66 9.90
CA LYS A 158 -0.81 7.62 10.88
C LYS A 158 -1.15 6.94 12.21
N TYR A 159 -0.14 6.30 12.82
CA TYR A 159 -0.34 5.54 14.05
C TYR A 159 -0.98 6.37 15.16
N GLY A 160 -2.02 5.85 15.79
CA GLY A 160 -2.82 6.57 16.79
C GLY A 160 -4.05 7.27 16.22
N ALA A 161 -4.19 7.37 14.90
CA ALA A 161 -5.42 7.77 14.25
C ALA A 161 -6.40 6.58 14.15
N ASP A 162 -7.65 6.86 13.76
CA ASP A 162 -8.60 5.80 13.47
C ASP A 162 -8.29 5.10 12.14
N ARG A 163 -8.92 3.94 11.93
CA ARG A 163 -8.71 3.07 10.77
C ARG A 163 -8.88 3.80 9.43
N ASP A 164 -9.96 4.58 9.31
CA ASP A 164 -10.29 5.22 8.03
C ASP A 164 -9.32 6.35 7.69
N ALA A 165 -8.78 7.04 8.71
CA ALA A 165 -7.75 8.07 8.53
C ALA A 165 -6.40 7.49 8.07
N MET A 166 -6.15 6.20 8.30
CA MET A 166 -4.96 5.51 7.80
C MET A 166 -5.10 5.05 6.35
N LEU A 167 -6.31 4.86 5.82
CA LEU A 167 -6.48 4.49 4.42
C LEU A 167 -5.96 5.61 3.52
N PHE A 168 -5.13 5.24 2.52
CA PHE A 168 -4.56 6.24 1.61
C PHE A 168 -5.66 6.81 0.69
N PRO A 169 -5.97 8.13 0.74
CA PRO A 169 -7.09 8.71 0.01
C PRO A 169 -6.92 8.59 -1.51
N GLY A 170 -7.85 7.91 -2.18
CA GLY A 170 -7.87 7.76 -3.63
C GLY A 170 -6.70 6.94 -4.20
N ALA A 171 -6.08 6.07 -3.40
CA ALA A 171 -5.17 5.06 -3.93
C ALA A 171 -5.92 4.10 -4.88
N PRO A 172 -5.32 3.70 -6.01
CA PRO A 172 -5.96 2.74 -6.89
C PRO A 172 -6.06 1.37 -6.23
N ARG A 173 -7.12 0.64 -6.59
CA ARG A 173 -7.26 -0.75 -6.14
C ARG A 173 -6.17 -1.62 -6.76
N SER A 174 -5.65 -2.56 -5.99
CA SER A 174 -4.66 -3.54 -6.44
C SER A 174 -5.14 -4.95 -6.09
N ILE A 175 -4.60 -5.96 -6.77
CA ILE A 175 -4.88 -7.36 -6.49
C ILE A 175 -3.58 -8.18 -6.53
N LYS A 176 -3.47 -9.17 -5.65
CA LYS A 176 -2.29 -10.04 -5.56
C LYS A 176 -2.53 -11.37 -6.27
N PHE A 177 -1.65 -11.67 -7.23
CA PHE A 177 -1.50 -13.00 -7.81
C PHE A 177 -0.23 -13.67 -7.30
N ALA A 178 -0.12 -14.98 -7.51
CA ALA A 178 1.10 -15.71 -7.23
C ALA A 178 1.28 -16.89 -8.19
N SER A 179 2.52 -17.09 -8.64
CA SER A 179 2.95 -18.29 -9.36
C SER A 179 4.08 -18.99 -8.61
N GLY A 180 4.60 -20.07 -9.18
CA GLY A 180 5.75 -20.76 -8.64
C GLY A 180 5.45 -21.81 -7.58
N GLU A 181 6.39 -21.97 -6.65
CA GLU A 181 6.35 -23.09 -5.70
C GLU A 181 5.32 -22.89 -4.58
N ASN A 182 4.97 -21.65 -4.22
CA ASN A 182 4.09 -21.41 -3.08
C ASN A 182 2.68 -21.98 -3.30
N PRO A 183 1.93 -21.63 -4.36
CA PRO A 183 0.61 -22.22 -4.61
C PRO A 183 0.68 -23.74 -4.83
N LYS A 184 1.68 -24.21 -5.60
CA LYS A 184 1.92 -25.65 -5.79
C LYS A 184 2.05 -26.42 -4.48
N ARG A 185 2.81 -25.88 -3.53
CA ARG A 185 3.02 -26.51 -2.23
C ARG A 185 1.76 -26.50 -1.39
N VAL A 186 1.07 -25.36 -1.33
CA VAL A 186 -0.14 -25.20 -0.50
C VAL A 186 -1.23 -26.17 -0.93
N TYR A 187 -1.59 -26.20 -2.22
CA TYR A 187 -2.67 -27.06 -2.71
C TYR A 187 -2.19 -28.47 -3.02
N GLY A 188 -0.98 -28.65 -3.52
CA GLY A 188 -0.40 -29.95 -3.79
C GLY A 188 -0.25 -30.82 -2.53
N SER A 189 0.06 -30.22 -1.37
CA SER A 189 0.09 -30.95 -0.08
C SER A 189 -1.28 -31.48 0.35
N ARG A 190 -2.36 -30.91 -0.20
CA ARG A 190 -3.76 -31.33 0.02
C ARG A 190 -4.27 -32.24 -1.08
N HIS A 191 -3.43 -32.63 -2.05
CA HIS A 191 -3.83 -33.37 -3.27
C HIS A 191 -4.86 -32.61 -4.13
N GLU A 192 -4.79 -31.27 -4.11
CA GLU A 192 -5.67 -30.38 -4.86
C GLU A 192 -4.90 -29.66 -5.98
N LEU A 193 -5.64 -29.10 -6.93
CA LEU A 193 -5.10 -28.24 -7.99
C LEU A 193 -4.88 -26.81 -7.47
N PRO A 194 -3.71 -26.18 -7.72
CA PRO A 194 -2.57 -26.64 -8.50
C PRO A 194 -1.54 -27.43 -7.67
N SER A 195 -0.96 -28.49 -8.26
CA SER A 195 0.19 -29.20 -7.69
C SER A 195 1.46 -29.09 -8.55
N THR A 196 1.35 -28.46 -9.71
CA THR A 196 2.43 -28.25 -10.70
C THR A 196 2.37 -26.81 -11.26
N ARG A 197 3.48 -26.36 -11.91
CA ARG A 197 3.44 -25.07 -12.66
C ARG A 197 2.41 -25.07 -13.78
N MET A 198 2.19 -26.20 -14.47
CA MET A 198 1.11 -26.33 -15.46
C MET A 198 -0.27 -26.08 -14.81
N GLY A 199 -0.47 -26.65 -13.60
CA GLY A 199 -1.68 -26.46 -12.80
C GLY A 199 -1.88 -25.01 -12.39
N ASN A 200 -0.81 -24.29 -12.04
CA ASN A 200 -0.87 -22.86 -11.72
C ASN A 200 -1.58 -22.08 -12.86
N PHE A 201 -1.05 -22.18 -14.07
CA PHE A 201 -1.58 -21.44 -15.21
C PHE A 201 -2.93 -21.98 -15.71
N ALA A 202 -3.23 -23.28 -15.54
CA ALA A 202 -4.54 -23.84 -15.86
C ALA A 202 -5.64 -23.22 -14.97
N VAL A 203 -5.38 -23.11 -13.66
CA VAL A 203 -6.31 -22.47 -12.70
C VAL A 203 -6.56 -21.01 -13.05
N MET A 204 -5.52 -20.26 -13.43
CA MET A 204 -5.68 -18.85 -13.82
C MET A 204 -6.50 -18.71 -15.12
N ARG A 205 -6.21 -19.54 -16.13
CA ARG A 205 -6.98 -19.53 -17.38
C ARG A 205 -8.46 -19.83 -17.16
N ASP A 206 -8.76 -20.87 -16.40
CA ASP A 206 -10.13 -21.23 -16.07
C ASP A 206 -10.88 -20.08 -15.39
N ALA A 207 -10.24 -19.42 -14.42
CA ALA A 207 -10.81 -18.26 -13.73
C ALA A 207 -11.08 -17.08 -14.69
N PHE A 208 -10.16 -16.79 -15.61
CA PHE A 208 -10.36 -15.71 -16.58
C PHE A 208 -11.39 -16.03 -17.66
N VAL A 209 -11.49 -17.29 -18.10
CA VAL A 209 -12.57 -17.72 -19.01
C VAL A 209 -13.93 -17.50 -18.36
N GLN A 210 -14.11 -17.91 -17.10
CA GLN A 210 -15.33 -17.66 -16.34
C GLN A 210 -15.64 -16.17 -16.20
N ALA A 211 -14.60 -15.33 -15.95
CA ALA A 211 -14.78 -13.89 -15.87
C ALA A 211 -15.22 -13.27 -17.20
N GLN A 212 -14.67 -13.73 -18.33
CA GLN A 212 -15.09 -13.27 -19.66
C GLN A 212 -16.55 -13.67 -19.97
N ASP A 213 -16.98 -14.88 -19.58
CA ASP A 213 -18.38 -15.31 -19.72
C ASP A 213 -19.31 -14.43 -18.86
N TYR A 214 -18.91 -14.15 -17.66
CA TYR A 214 -19.63 -13.25 -16.76
C TYR A 214 -19.75 -11.83 -17.34
N MET A 215 -18.66 -11.28 -17.88
CA MET A 215 -18.68 -9.98 -18.54
C MET A 215 -19.64 -9.96 -19.72
N ARG A 216 -19.59 -10.97 -20.61
CA ARG A 216 -20.51 -11.08 -21.75
C ARG A 216 -21.97 -11.12 -21.32
N SER A 217 -22.30 -11.88 -20.26
CA SER A 217 -23.68 -11.94 -19.76
C SER A 217 -24.22 -10.58 -19.29
N TRP A 218 -23.37 -9.77 -18.64
CA TRP A 218 -23.71 -8.40 -18.23
C TRP A 218 -23.82 -7.45 -19.43
N ASP A 219 -22.94 -7.56 -20.41
CA ASP A 219 -22.97 -6.74 -21.63
C ASP A 219 -24.26 -7.03 -22.45
N ASP A 220 -24.63 -8.29 -22.57
CA ASP A 220 -25.90 -8.72 -23.23
C ASP A 220 -27.12 -8.17 -22.49
N TYR A 221 -27.16 -8.27 -21.18
CA TYR A 221 -28.21 -7.71 -20.35
C TYR A 221 -28.31 -6.18 -20.54
N ASN A 222 -27.20 -5.46 -20.42
CA ASN A 222 -27.17 -4.00 -20.60
C ASN A 222 -27.61 -3.58 -22.01
N ALA A 223 -27.23 -4.35 -23.02
CA ALA A 223 -27.69 -4.12 -24.40
C ALA A 223 -29.20 -4.32 -24.56
N LYS A 224 -29.81 -5.33 -23.91
CA LYS A 224 -31.25 -5.54 -23.86
C LYS A 224 -31.98 -4.39 -23.18
N VAL A 225 -31.53 -4.00 -22.00
CA VAL A 225 -32.07 -2.86 -21.24
C VAL A 225 -32.03 -1.57 -22.08
N LYS A 226 -30.90 -1.30 -22.74
CA LYS A 226 -30.73 -0.11 -23.60
C LYS A 226 -31.72 -0.09 -24.79
N ARG A 227 -32.11 -1.26 -25.26
CA ARG A 227 -33.13 -1.39 -26.35
C ARG A 227 -34.57 -1.34 -25.83
N GLY A 228 -34.78 -1.24 -24.51
CA GLY A 228 -36.13 -1.18 -23.92
C GLY A 228 -36.79 -2.56 -23.78
N ASP A 229 -36.02 -3.65 -23.80
CA ASP A 229 -36.53 -5.01 -23.59
C ASP A 229 -37.04 -5.17 -22.14
N LYS A 230 -38.33 -5.34 -21.97
CA LYS A 230 -38.98 -5.44 -20.66
C LYS A 230 -38.79 -6.79 -19.99
N ASP A 231 -38.38 -7.80 -20.74
CA ASP A 231 -38.13 -9.17 -20.25
C ASP A 231 -36.63 -9.38 -19.90
N ALA A 232 -35.81 -8.34 -20.02
CA ALA A 232 -34.40 -8.41 -19.70
C ALA A 232 -34.18 -8.74 -18.20
N THR A 233 -33.57 -9.90 -17.93
CA THR A 233 -33.25 -10.36 -16.58
C THR A 233 -31.76 -10.15 -16.30
N ALA A 234 -31.43 -9.48 -15.20
CA ALA A 234 -30.05 -9.26 -14.80
C ALA A 234 -29.35 -10.59 -14.43
N PRO A 235 -28.09 -10.78 -14.84
CA PRO A 235 -27.29 -11.90 -14.38
C PRO A 235 -27.16 -11.89 -12.84
N LYS A 236 -27.00 -13.08 -12.26
CA LYS A 236 -26.70 -13.19 -10.83
C LYS A 236 -25.34 -12.56 -10.53
N ARG A 237 -25.26 -11.72 -9.51
CA ARG A 237 -23.98 -11.18 -9.04
C ARG A 237 -23.10 -12.28 -8.47
N ASP A 238 -21.81 -12.20 -8.82
CA ASP A 238 -20.74 -13.05 -8.29
C ASP A 238 -19.54 -12.16 -7.99
N LEU A 239 -19.25 -11.96 -6.69
CA LEU A 239 -18.19 -11.05 -6.25
C LEU A 239 -16.79 -11.48 -6.72
N LYS A 240 -16.56 -12.79 -6.86
CA LYS A 240 -15.33 -13.35 -7.39
C LYS A 240 -15.15 -12.96 -8.86
N LEU A 241 -16.18 -13.17 -9.67
CA LEU A 241 -16.16 -12.85 -11.10
C LEU A 241 -16.19 -11.33 -11.35
N GLU A 242 -16.85 -10.54 -10.48
CA GLU A 242 -16.79 -9.07 -10.52
C GLU A 242 -15.34 -8.56 -10.35
N ALA A 243 -14.60 -9.09 -9.37
CA ALA A 243 -13.21 -8.69 -9.14
C ALA A 243 -12.30 -9.07 -10.33
N LEU A 244 -12.49 -10.26 -10.91
CA LEU A 244 -11.76 -10.68 -12.11
C LEU A 244 -12.13 -9.85 -13.34
N ALA A 245 -13.42 -9.50 -13.51
CA ALA A 245 -13.86 -8.61 -14.56
C ALA A 245 -13.22 -7.21 -14.43
N ASP A 246 -13.03 -6.72 -13.20
CA ASP A 246 -12.33 -5.46 -12.95
C ASP A 246 -10.82 -5.55 -13.30
N VAL A 247 -10.18 -6.71 -13.11
CA VAL A 247 -8.83 -6.97 -13.63
C VAL A 247 -8.79 -6.85 -15.16
N LEU A 248 -9.68 -7.57 -15.85
CA LEU A 248 -9.76 -7.57 -17.32
C LEU A 248 -10.11 -6.19 -17.91
N ARG A 249 -10.80 -5.34 -17.14
CA ARG A 249 -11.13 -3.94 -17.50
C ARG A 249 -10.02 -2.95 -17.14
N GLY A 250 -8.90 -3.41 -16.56
CA GLY A 250 -7.79 -2.55 -16.15
C GLY A 250 -8.07 -1.65 -14.95
N LYS A 251 -9.08 -1.96 -14.12
CA LYS A 251 -9.43 -1.17 -12.92
C LYS A 251 -8.62 -1.54 -11.68
N LEU A 252 -7.91 -2.67 -11.71
CA LEU A 252 -7.06 -3.17 -10.63
C LEU A 252 -5.61 -3.25 -11.10
N LEU A 253 -4.69 -2.76 -10.28
CA LEU A 253 -3.27 -2.95 -10.50
C LEU A 253 -2.89 -4.38 -10.11
N VAL A 254 -2.41 -5.17 -11.07
CA VAL A 254 -2.06 -6.58 -10.86
C VAL A 254 -0.63 -6.67 -10.32
N GLN A 255 -0.49 -7.20 -9.09
CA GLN A 255 0.76 -7.40 -8.37
C GLN A 255 1.03 -8.92 -8.29
N ILE A 256 2.10 -9.42 -8.88
CA ILE A 256 2.33 -10.87 -9.00
C ILE A 256 3.55 -11.30 -8.20
N HIS A 257 3.37 -12.19 -7.23
CA HIS A 257 4.47 -12.95 -6.62
C HIS A 257 5.07 -13.90 -7.66
N CYS A 258 6.30 -13.66 -8.04
CA CYS A 258 7.04 -14.50 -8.98
C CYS A 258 8.54 -14.30 -8.81
N TYR A 259 9.31 -15.40 -8.84
CA TYR A 259 10.77 -15.37 -8.64
C TYR A 259 11.55 -15.56 -9.94
N ARG A 260 11.09 -16.45 -10.82
CA ARG A 260 11.84 -17.02 -11.92
C ARG A 260 11.60 -16.31 -13.24
N ALA A 261 12.65 -16.19 -14.04
CA ALA A 261 12.59 -15.55 -15.34
C ALA A 261 11.65 -16.26 -16.35
N ASP A 262 11.62 -17.60 -16.34
CA ASP A 262 10.73 -18.38 -17.20
C ASP A 262 9.24 -18.18 -16.84
N GLU A 263 8.94 -18.00 -15.55
CA GLU A 263 7.58 -17.71 -15.10
C GLU A 263 7.15 -16.28 -15.41
N PHE A 264 8.05 -15.27 -15.36
CA PHE A 264 7.72 -13.91 -15.85
C PHE A 264 7.24 -13.93 -17.29
N LEU A 265 7.95 -14.70 -18.15
CA LEU A 265 7.56 -14.79 -19.56
C LEU A 265 6.20 -15.46 -19.74
N THR A 266 5.89 -16.47 -18.92
CA THR A 266 4.60 -17.17 -18.95
C THR A 266 3.47 -16.29 -18.43
N GLU A 267 3.70 -15.52 -17.34
CA GLU A 267 2.74 -14.53 -16.82
C GLU A 267 2.46 -13.41 -17.84
N ILE A 268 3.49 -12.90 -18.51
CA ILE A 268 3.33 -11.91 -19.58
C ILE A 268 2.52 -12.48 -20.74
N ALA A 269 2.76 -13.74 -21.12
CA ALA A 269 1.99 -14.40 -22.18
C ALA A 269 0.53 -14.57 -21.78
N LEU A 270 0.26 -14.97 -20.53
CA LEU A 270 -1.09 -15.09 -19.97
C LEU A 270 -1.81 -13.72 -19.94
N ALA A 271 -1.11 -12.68 -19.50
CA ALA A 271 -1.67 -11.33 -19.47
C ALA A 271 -2.08 -10.86 -20.88
N LYS A 272 -1.30 -11.18 -21.91
CA LYS A 272 -1.63 -10.90 -23.31
C LYS A 272 -2.79 -11.74 -23.82
N GLU A 273 -2.88 -13.02 -23.44
CA GLU A 273 -3.94 -13.95 -23.80
C GLU A 273 -5.31 -13.41 -23.36
N PHE A 274 -5.39 -12.82 -22.16
CA PHE A 274 -6.64 -12.33 -21.56
C PHE A 274 -6.81 -10.81 -21.59
N GLY A 275 -5.79 -10.05 -22.01
CA GLY A 275 -5.88 -8.60 -22.20
C GLY A 275 -5.78 -7.77 -20.92
N TYR A 276 -5.18 -8.28 -19.84
CA TYR A 276 -4.89 -7.50 -18.65
C TYR A 276 -3.42 -7.02 -18.60
N HIS A 277 -3.14 -6.05 -17.72
CA HIS A 277 -1.80 -5.50 -17.57
C HIS A 277 -1.20 -5.85 -16.19
N ILE A 278 0.06 -6.30 -16.18
CA ILE A 278 0.82 -6.57 -14.96
C ILE A 278 1.48 -5.27 -14.50
N ARG A 279 1.19 -4.82 -13.29
CA ARG A 279 1.84 -3.62 -12.72
C ARG A 279 3.27 -3.90 -12.27
N ALA A 280 3.44 -4.97 -11.49
CA ALA A 280 4.77 -5.35 -11.00
C ALA A 280 4.87 -6.83 -10.65
N PHE A 281 6.08 -7.39 -10.82
CA PHE A 281 6.46 -8.64 -10.20
C PHE A 281 7.10 -8.38 -8.84
N HIS A 282 6.65 -9.12 -7.84
CA HIS A 282 7.18 -9.08 -6.49
C HIS A 282 8.18 -10.20 -6.26
N HIS A 283 9.20 -9.93 -5.44
CA HIS A 283 10.43 -10.69 -5.27
C HIS A 283 11.31 -10.61 -6.51
N ALA A 284 10.87 -11.09 -7.65
CA ALA A 284 11.48 -10.91 -8.97
C ALA A 284 13.01 -11.11 -8.97
N LEU A 285 13.50 -12.16 -8.28
CA LEU A 285 14.93 -12.34 -8.00
C LEU A 285 15.75 -12.67 -9.26
N GLU A 286 15.11 -13.14 -10.32
CA GLU A 286 15.73 -13.41 -11.62
C GLU A 286 15.42 -12.35 -12.69
N ALA A 287 14.95 -11.15 -12.31
CA ALA A 287 14.62 -10.10 -13.27
C ALA A 287 15.84 -9.69 -14.13
N TYR A 288 17.06 -9.79 -13.58
CA TYR A 288 18.29 -9.51 -14.30
C TYR A 288 18.52 -10.39 -15.54
N LYS A 289 17.82 -11.53 -15.65
CA LYS A 289 17.92 -12.44 -16.82
C LYS A 289 17.08 -11.97 -18.02
N VAL A 290 16.01 -11.20 -17.79
CA VAL A 290 15.04 -10.77 -18.81
C VAL A 290 14.59 -9.30 -18.66
N PRO A 291 15.50 -8.38 -18.28
CA PRO A 291 15.10 -7.02 -17.91
C PRO A 291 14.53 -6.23 -19.09
N GLU A 292 15.05 -6.43 -20.31
CA GLU A 292 14.56 -5.75 -21.52
C GLU A 292 13.10 -6.13 -21.81
N LYS A 293 12.70 -7.37 -21.49
CA LYS A 293 11.31 -7.81 -21.66
C LYS A 293 10.38 -7.13 -20.65
N LEU A 294 10.81 -7.02 -19.41
CA LEU A 294 10.05 -6.32 -18.37
C LEU A 294 9.89 -4.83 -18.70
N ALA A 295 10.97 -4.18 -19.14
CA ALA A 295 10.95 -2.77 -19.54
C ALA A 295 10.04 -2.52 -20.75
N ALA A 296 10.09 -3.39 -21.76
CA ALA A 296 9.25 -3.28 -22.97
C ALA A 296 7.75 -3.38 -22.67
N GLU A 297 7.37 -4.16 -21.64
CA GLU A 297 5.97 -4.31 -21.20
C GLU A 297 5.59 -3.27 -20.11
N ASN A 298 6.49 -2.33 -19.77
CA ASN A 298 6.32 -1.35 -18.68
C ASN A 298 5.96 -2.01 -17.33
N ILE A 299 6.54 -3.16 -17.04
CA ILE A 299 6.34 -3.91 -15.79
C ILE A 299 7.45 -3.52 -14.81
N GLY A 300 7.06 -3.11 -13.61
CA GLY A 300 7.99 -2.85 -12.52
C GLY A 300 8.35 -4.11 -11.74
N ILE A 301 9.34 -3.99 -10.86
CA ILE A 301 9.66 -5.04 -9.87
C ILE A 301 9.76 -4.45 -8.47
N ALA A 302 9.25 -5.20 -7.49
CA ALA A 302 9.48 -4.98 -6.06
C ALA A 302 10.32 -6.12 -5.53
N THR A 303 11.63 -5.89 -5.32
CA THR A 303 12.61 -6.93 -5.05
C THR A 303 13.32 -6.75 -3.71
N PHE A 304 14.10 -7.73 -3.30
CA PHE A 304 15.03 -7.63 -2.19
C PHE A 304 16.39 -7.12 -2.67
N ALA A 305 17.17 -6.53 -1.75
CA ALA A 305 18.52 -6.06 -2.07
C ALA A 305 19.51 -7.23 -2.21
N ASP A 306 19.45 -8.17 -1.27
CA ASP A 306 20.49 -9.21 -1.18
C ASP A 306 20.00 -10.54 -0.57
N TRP A 307 18.70 -10.86 -0.68
CA TRP A 307 18.16 -12.11 -0.18
C TRP A 307 18.28 -13.20 -1.25
N TRP A 308 19.03 -14.25 -0.97
CA TRP A 308 19.21 -15.40 -1.84
C TRP A 308 19.26 -16.70 -1.04
N GLY A 309 19.06 -17.85 -1.72
CA GLY A 309 19.30 -19.19 -1.20
C GLY A 309 18.37 -19.67 -0.10
N TYR A 310 17.39 -18.89 0.34
CA TYR A 310 16.47 -19.27 1.43
C TYR A 310 15.37 -20.26 1.00
N LYS A 311 15.18 -20.43 -0.30
CA LYS A 311 14.33 -21.46 -0.91
C LYS A 311 14.81 -21.75 -2.33
N GLN A 312 14.31 -22.84 -2.96
CA GLN A 312 14.80 -23.28 -4.27
C GLN A 312 14.65 -22.21 -5.37
N GLU A 313 13.54 -21.49 -5.42
CA GLU A 313 13.32 -20.43 -6.40
C GLU A 313 14.20 -19.18 -6.19
N ALA A 314 14.89 -19.09 -5.06
CA ALA A 314 15.79 -17.99 -4.74
C ALA A 314 17.28 -18.33 -4.92
N TRP A 315 17.63 -19.48 -5.49
CA TRP A 315 19.03 -19.91 -5.63
C TRP A 315 19.82 -19.08 -6.63
N ASP A 316 19.18 -18.64 -7.71
CA ASP A 316 19.81 -17.81 -8.74
C ASP A 316 19.68 -16.29 -8.44
N ALA A 317 19.23 -15.93 -7.24
CA ALA A 317 19.21 -14.54 -6.82
C ALA A 317 20.62 -13.97 -6.69
N ILE A 318 20.82 -12.75 -7.14
CA ILE A 318 22.10 -12.04 -7.04
C ILE A 318 21.90 -10.62 -6.48
N PRO A 319 22.84 -10.08 -5.70
CA PRO A 319 22.72 -8.73 -5.13
C PRO A 319 22.69 -7.59 -6.17
N TRP A 320 23.12 -7.85 -7.40
CA TRP A 320 23.11 -6.88 -8.50
C TRP A 320 21.76 -6.77 -9.22
N ASN A 321 20.82 -7.70 -8.97
CA ASN A 321 19.55 -7.83 -9.68
C ASN A 321 18.82 -6.48 -9.83
N ALA A 322 18.63 -5.75 -8.73
CA ALA A 322 17.92 -4.47 -8.72
C ALA A 322 18.56 -3.46 -9.67
N VAL A 323 19.88 -3.28 -9.59
CA VAL A 323 20.58 -2.28 -10.40
C VAL A 323 20.70 -2.72 -11.86
N MET A 324 20.93 -4.00 -12.14
CA MET A 324 20.97 -4.53 -13.50
C MET A 324 19.64 -4.32 -14.23
N ALA A 325 18.52 -4.62 -13.55
CA ALA A 325 17.19 -4.40 -14.11
C ALA A 325 16.91 -2.90 -14.33
N MET A 326 17.24 -2.05 -13.34
CA MET A 326 17.07 -0.60 -13.45
C MET A 326 17.87 -0.01 -14.61
N ARG A 327 19.13 -0.42 -14.83
CA ARG A 327 19.98 0.05 -15.95
C ARG A 327 19.40 -0.31 -17.32
N LYS A 328 18.45 -1.24 -17.38
CA LYS A 328 17.73 -1.65 -18.59
C LYS A 328 16.33 -1.02 -18.70
N GLY A 329 16.03 -0.05 -17.83
CA GLY A 329 14.79 0.73 -17.89
C GLY A 329 13.62 0.15 -17.09
N VAL A 330 13.84 -0.90 -16.28
CA VAL A 330 12.82 -1.42 -15.37
C VAL A 330 12.67 -0.48 -14.18
N ARG A 331 11.45 -0.16 -13.76
CA ARG A 331 11.20 0.53 -12.49
C ARG A 331 11.35 -0.47 -11.36
N VAL A 332 12.34 -0.22 -10.51
CA VAL A 332 12.71 -1.11 -9.41
C VAL A 332 12.40 -0.46 -8.07
N ALA A 333 11.67 -1.17 -7.21
CA ALA A 333 11.55 -0.85 -5.80
C ALA A 333 12.23 -1.91 -4.95
N ILE A 334 12.80 -1.49 -3.82
CA ILE A 334 13.24 -2.37 -2.73
C ILE A 334 12.10 -2.41 -1.72
N LYS A 335 11.75 -3.61 -1.27
CA LYS A 335 10.59 -3.89 -0.41
C LYS A 335 10.99 -4.72 0.81
N SER A 336 10.13 -4.77 1.83
CA SER A 336 10.43 -5.49 3.06
C SER A 336 9.93 -6.93 3.06
N ASP A 337 8.66 -7.18 2.74
CA ASP A 337 7.99 -8.47 2.94
C ASP A 337 8.06 -8.98 4.40
N SER A 338 8.17 -8.05 5.34
CA SER A 338 8.40 -8.36 6.75
C SER A 338 8.09 -7.16 7.64
N ASP A 339 7.36 -7.38 8.73
CA ASP A 339 7.05 -6.37 9.75
C ASP A 339 8.31 -5.78 10.40
N ASP A 340 9.35 -6.61 10.56
CA ASP A 340 10.58 -6.21 11.22
C ASP A 340 11.56 -5.51 10.28
N PHE A 341 11.66 -5.95 9.02
CA PHE A 341 12.56 -5.35 8.03
C PHE A 341 12.01 -4.04 7.44
N ALA A 342 10.71 -3.78 7.49
CA ALA A 342 10.11 -2.54 6.99
C ALA A 342 10.84 -1.30 7.54
N ARG A 343 11.16 -1.29 8.83
CA ARG A 343 11.90 -0.19 9.50
C ARG A 343 13.34 0.02 9.01
N ARG A 344 13.86 -0.82 8.12
CA ARG A 344 15.27 -0.79 7.64
C ARG A 344 15.37 -0.62 6.13
N LEU A 345 14.31 -0.23 5.46
CA LEU A 345 14.30 -0.08 3.99
C LEU A 345 15.37 0.90 3.49
N ASN A 346 15.72 1.93 4.27
CA ASN A 346 16.85 2.81 3.97
C ASN A 346 18.18 2.05 3.87
N GLN A 347 18.41 1.07 4.75
CA GLN A 347 19.61 0.24 4.74
C GLN A 347 19.57 -0.76 3.58
N GLU A 348 18.41 -1.33 3.29
CA GLU A 348 18.22 -2.22 2.14
C GLU A 348 18.50 -1.48 0.82
N ALA A 349 18.01 -0.25 0.66
CA ALA A 349 18.34 0.58 -0.49
C ALA A 349 19.84 0.89 -0.58
N ALA A 350 20.51 1.19 0.54
CA ALA A 350 21.94 1.44 0.58
C ALA A 350 22.79 0.25 0.08
N LYS A 351 22.34 -0.99 0.26
CA LYS A 351 23.01 -2.17 -0.28
C LYS A 351 23.10 -2.15 -1.80
N THR A 352 22.11 -1.57 -2.50
CA THR A 352 22.16 -1.44 -3.97
C THR A 352 23.30 -0.55 -4.44
N MET A 353 23.67 0.45 -3.65
CA MET A 353 24.86 1.27 -3.92
C MET A 353 26.14 0.45 -3.78
N ARG A 354 26.23 -0.36 -2.73
CA ARG A 354 27.40 -1.19 -2.46
C ARG A 354 27.61 -2.31 -3.48
N TYR A 355 26.56 -3.02 -3.81
CA TYR A 355 26.64 -4.17 -4.71
C TYR A 355 26.53 -3.78 -6.18
N GLY A 356 25.53 -2.97 -6.54
CA GLY A 356 25.23 -2.67 -7.93
C GLY A 356 25.77 -1.33 -8.44
N GLY A 357 26.34 -0.50 -7.59
CA GLY A 357 26.80 0.85 -7.95
C GLY A 357 25.65 1.81 -8.28
N ALA A 358 24.51 1.67 -7.59
CA ALA A 358 23.44 2.67 -7.65
C ALA A 358 23.96 4.01 -7.10
N THR A 359 23.53 5.10 -7.70
CA THR A 359 23.74 6.44 -7.12
C THR A 359 22.86 6.65 -5.91
N GLU A 360 23.14 7.68 -5.11
CA GLU A 360 22.31 8.09 -3.96
C GLU A 360 20.84 8.29 -4.38
N GLU A 361 20.64 9.04 -5.46
CA GLU A 361 19.29 9.32 -5.98
C GLU A 361 18.58 8.05 -6.45
N GLU A 362 19.27 7.15 -7.13
CA GLU A 362 18.73 5.89 -7.60
C GLU A 362 18.32 4.99 -6.42
N ALA A 363 19.16 4.91 -5.37
CA ALA A 363 18.85 4.13 -4.18
C ALA A 363 17.62 4.70 -3.43
N LEU A 364 17.54 6.03 -3.28
CA LEU A 364 16.35 6.67 -2.70
C LEU A 364 15.10 6.45 -3.56
N LYS A 365 15.19 6.57 -4.89
CA LYS A 365 14.07 6.29 -5.79
C LYS A 365 13.48 4.90 -5.58
N MET A 366 14.31 3.89 -5.30
CA MET A 366 13.86 2.51 -5.10
C MET A 366 12.95 2.33 -3.87
N ILE A 367 13.06 3.18 -2.86
CA ILE A 367 12.24 3.12 -1.64
C ILE A 367 11.28 4.31 -1.50
N THR A 368 11.16 5.14 -2.52
CA THR A 368 10.28 6.31 -2.53
C THR A 368 9.49 6.37 -3.84
N LEU A 369 9.95 7.09 -4.86
CA LEU A 369 9.19 7.36 -6.09
C LEU A 369 8.85 6.10 -6.91
N ASN A 370 9.79 5.16 -7.04
CA ASN A 370 9.51 3.91 -7.76
C ASN A 370 8.54 3.02 -6.99
N ALA A 371 8.67 2.96 -5.64
CA ALA A 371 7.74 2.25 -4.79
C ALA A 371 6.33 2.87 -4.87
N ALA A 372 6.23 4.22 -4.85
CA ALA A 372 4.99 4.95 -5.07
C ALA A 372 4.35 4.58 -6.43
N TRP A 373 5.16 4.52 -7.49
CA TRP A 373 4.66 4.11 -8.80
C TRP A 373 4.11 2.68 -8.78
N ILE A 374 4.80 1.72 -8.16
CA ILE A 374 4.33 0.33 -8.09
C ILE A 374 2.94 0.25 -7.45
N ILE A 375 2.70 1.03 -6.40
CA ILE A 375 1.41 1.05 -5.71
C ILE A 375 0.40 2.05 -6.30
N GLY A 376 0.82 2.85 -7.30
CA GLY A 376 -0.06 3.75 -8.07
C GLY A 376 -0.39 5.08 -7.40
N VAL A 377 0.52 5.61 -6.56
CA VAL A 377 0.34 6.89 -5.84
C VAL A 377 1.50 7.87 -6.06
N ASP A 378 2.25 7.69 -7.14
CA ASP A 378 3.44 8.50 -7.46
C ASP A 378 3.12 9.95 -7.86
N ASP A 379 1.86 10.24 -8.17
CA ASP A 379 1.34 11.59 -8.32
C ASP A 379 1.16 12.32 -6.97
N LYS A 380 1.11 11.58 -5.86
CA LYS A 380 0.81 12.13 -4.52
C LYS A 380 2.00 12.10 -3.56
N VAL A 381 2.86 11.10 -3.64
CA VAL A 381 3.99 10.88 -2.70
C VAL A 381 5.26 10.40 -3.43
N GLY A 382 6.34 10.16 -2.69
CA GLY A 382 7.56 9.54 -3.18
C GLY A 382 8.64 10.50 -3.69
N SER A 383 8.38 11.81 -3.73
CA SER A 383 9.37 12.86 -3.99
C SER A 383 8.96 14.16 -3.32
N ILE A 384 9.91 15.09 -3.14
CA ILE A 384 9.62 16.42 -2.59
C ILE A 384 9.35 17.38 -3.74
N ASP A 385 8.13 17.29 -4.28
CA ASP A 385 7.65 18.15 -5.37
C ASP A 385 6.40 18.92 -4.94
N VAL A 386 6.25 20.13 -5.47
CA VAL A 386 5.07 20.97 -5.21
C VAL A 386 3.79 20.24 -5.65
N GLY A 387 2.77 20.23 -4.80
CA GLY A 387 1.49 19.58 -4.98
C GLY A 387 1.39 18.18 -4.39
N LYS A 388 2.52 17.53 -4.06
CA LYS A 388 2.53 16.23 -3.37
C LYS A 388 2.24 16.38 -1.87
N ASP A 389 1.90 15.28 -1.24
CA ASP A 389 1.64 15.23 0.20
C ASP A 389 2.91 15.51 1.00
N GLY A 390 2.75 16.15 2.14
CA GLY A 390 3.82 16.48 3.07
C GLY A 390 4.30 15.29 3.89
N ASP A 391 4.53 14.14 3.23
CA ASP A 391 5.04 12.91 3.81
C ASP A 391 6.57 12.95 3.76
N LEU A 392 7.20 13.34 4.86
CA LEU A 392 8.61 13.71 4.91
C LEU A 392 9.30 13.10 6.12
N VAL A 393 10.62 12.85 5.99
CA VAL A 393 11.46 12.33 7.08
C VAL A 393 12.68 13.24 7.28
N ILE A 394 12.85 13.73 8.51
CA ILE A 394 14.08 14.39 8.97
C ILE A 394 14.96 13.34 9.61
N TRP A 395 16.23 13.23 9.18
CA TRP A 395 17.15 12.17 9.60
C TRP A 395 18.29 12.70 10.48
N ASP A 396 18.55 11.98 11.57
CA ASP A 396 19.83 12.12 12.30
C ASP A 396 20.89 11.30 11.57
N GLY A 397 21.68 11.96 10.71
CA GLY A 397 22.70 11.34 9.87
C GLY A 397 22.26 11.08 8.42
N TYR A 398 23.19 10.58 7.63
CA TYR A 398 22.98 10.30 6.20
C TYR A 398 21.95 9.18 6.00
N PRO A 399 20.83 9.43 5.30
CA PRO A 399 19.69 8.50 5.26
C PRO A 399 20.04 7.07 4.84
N LEU A 400 20.96 6.92 3.88
CA LEU A 400 21.39 5.61 3.37
C LEU A 400 22.58 5.01 4.16
N SER A 401 22.74 5.39 5.43
CA SER A 401 23.68 4.81 6.36
C SER A 401 22.98 3.84 7.33
N SER A 402 23.69 2.79 7.74
CA SER A 402 23.19 1.84 8.76
C SER A 402 23.03 2.48 10.15
N SER A 403 23.67 3.62 10.40
CA SER A 403 23.57 4.37 11.67
C SER A 403 22.53 5.50 11.61
N ALA A 404 21.95 5.79 10.44
CA ALA A 404 20.93 6.83 10.31
C ALA A 404 19.62 6.39 10.96
N VAL A 405 19.02 7.32 11.69
CA VAL A 405 17.69 7.11 12.31
C VAL A 405 16.83 8.34 12.05
N PRO A 406 15.51 8.16 11.86
CA PRO A 406 14.60 9.30 11.80
C PRO A 406 14.64 10.13 13.08
N ASN A 407 14.69 11.44 12.92
CA ASN A 407 14.50 12.42 13.99
C ASN A 407 13.02 12.76 14.13
N LYS A 408 12.38 13.08 13.00
CA LYS A 408 10.93 13.28 12.89
C LYS A 408 10.41 12.65 11.60
N VAL A 409 9.17 12.14 11.67
CA VAL A 409 8.43 11.67 10.49
C VAL A 409 7.12 12.42 10.42
N LEU A 410 6.89 13.05 9.28
CA LEU A 410 5.65 13.78 8.98
C LEU A 410 4.83 13.00 7.95
N ILE A 411 3.51 13.02 8.12
CA ILE A 411 2.54 12.51 7.14
C ILE A 411 1.47 13.59 6.97
N ASP A 412 1.21 14.00 5.73
CA ASP A 412 0.33 15.13 5.40
C ASP A 412 0.69 16.40 6.21
N GLY A 413 1.99 16.61 6.48
CA GLY A 413 2.50 17.74 7.24
C GLY A 413 2.43 17.61 8.76
N ASP A 414 1.70 16.63 9.30
CA ASP A 414 1.61 16.35 10.73
C ASP A 414 2.73 15.44 11.21
N VAL A 415 3.26 15.71 12.41
CA VAL A 415 4.33 14.90 13.02
C VAL A 415 3.72 13.69 13.71
N PHE A 416 3.95 12.49 13.15
CA PHE A 416 3.53 11.20 13.73
C PHE A 416 4.65 10.46 14.49
N PHE A 417 5.90 10.85 14.29
CA PHE A 417 7.03 10.35 15.07
C PHE A 417 7.96 11.50 15.40
N ASP A 418 8.32 11.63 16.67
CA ASP A 418 9.29 12.62 17.16
C ASP A 418 10.22 11.98 18.19
N ARG A 419 11.47 11.76 17.80
CA ARG A 419 12.48 11.12 18.63
C ARG A 419 12.82 11.91 19.90
N SER A 420 12.55 13.21 19.94
CA SER A 420 12.82 14.07 21.11
C SER A 420 11.79 13.93 22.23
N LEU A 421 10.64 13.33 21.95
CA LEU A 421 9.56 13.16 22.91
C LEU A 421 9.71 11.85 23.70
N PRO A 422 9.24 11.78 24.96
CA PRO A 422 9.07 10.52 25.68
C PRO A 422 8.26 9.51 24.84
N GLY A 423 8.71 8.24 24.80
CA GLY A 423 8.11 7.23 23.94
C GLY A 423 8.11 7.59 22.46
N TYR A 424 8.97 8.54 22.04
CA TYR A 424 9.06 9.06 20.66
C TYR A 424 7.73 9.59 20.09
N GLY A 425 6.84 10.08 20.97
CA GLY A 425 5.52 10.57 20.58
C GLY A 425 4.51 9.47 20.32
N MET A 426 4.78 8.22 20.73
CA MET A 426 3.83 7.11 20.58
C MET A 426 2.54 7.42 21.35
N PRO A 427 1.37 7.38 20.71
CA PRO A 427 0.08 7.50 21.41
C PRO A 427 -0.04 6.42 22.48
N HIS A 428 -0.58 6.78 23.63
CA HIS A 428 -0.79 5.86 24.78
C HIS A 428 0.48 5.22 25.36
N TYR A 429 1.68 5.80 25.08
CA TYR A 429 2.89 5.37 25.76
C TYR A 429 2.78 5.69 27.26
N SER A 430 2.86 4.66 28.12
CA SER A 430 3.03 4.81 29.57
C SER A 430 4.43 4.34 29.95
N GLU A 431 5.22 5.20 30.63
CA GLU A 431 6.50 4.79 31.19
C GLU A 431 6.26 3.60 32.13
N GLY A 432 6.71 2.40 31.78
CA GLY A 432 6.61 1.21 32.61
C GLY A 432 5.84 0.03 32.04
N GLN A 433 5.46 0.03 30.77
CA GLN A 433 4.95 -1.17 30.08
C GLN A 433 6.04 -1.85 29.23
#